data_45e48322c25140dc2b47bbe2f8728096
#
_entry.id   45e48322c25140dc2b47bbe2f8728096
#
_cell.length_a   1.000
_cell.length_b   1.000
_cell.length_c   1.000
_cell.angle_alpha   90.00
_cell.angle_beta   90.00
_cell.angle_gamma   90.00
#
_symmetry.space_group_name_H-M   'P 1'
#
loop_
_entity.id
_entity.type
_entity.pdbx_description
1 polymer ?
#
loop_
_entity_poly.entity_id
_entity_poly.type
_entity_poly.pdbx_seq_one_letter_code
_entity_poly.pdbx_strand_id
1 'polypeptide(L)'
;MFASKEAAQSPLILVIDDMPEALQTLLQQIRAQGWRLSLASEARQGLQRALALRPDLIVLDVRMPQMDGFTLCRLLREAPATRDTPIIFLTSAGSLEERLEGLGIGGVDYVLKPFEPVEVMARIRIHLQLSRTGQPQGAIDNPLEPVDEEVVILQAAMRLIAQNLADLPSLAEIARKVGTHDKRLSAIFRQHLQTTVFAYIREARLRKGQELLAGSGMSVQDIAELIGFRSACNFTTAFRERQGMTPSQYRQQMQAPV
;
A
#
# COMPACT_ATOMS: atom_id res chain seq x y z
N MET A 1 -12.85 -45.44 -13.42
CA MET A 1 -11.99 -44.37 -13.87
C MET A 1 -12.40 -43.14 -13.08
N PHE A 2 -11.82 -42.93 -11.88
CA PHE A 2 -12.20 -41.88 -10.96
C PHE A 2 -11.18 -40.74 -11.15
N ALA A 3 -11.68 -39.62 -11.65
CA ALA A 3 -10.91 -38.38 -11.78
C ALA A 3 -10.47 -37.93 -10.37
N SER A 4 -9.18 -37.74 -10.23
CA SER A 4 -8.56 -37.15 -9.04
C SER A 4 -9.15 -35.77 -8.80
N LYS A 5 -9.96 -35.66 -7.73
CA LYS A 5 -10.41 -34.37 -7.19
C LYS A 5 -9.16 -33.71 -6.62
N GLU A 6 -8.64 -32.68 -7.29
CA GLU A 6 -7.58 -31.83 -6.77
C GLU A 6 -8.00 -31.44 -5.35
N ALA A 7 -7.18 -31.84 -4.38
CA ALA A 7 -7.41 -31.53 -2.99
C ALA A 7 -7.23 -30.01 -2.84
N ALA A 8 -8.32 -29.27 -2.88
CA ALA A 8 -8.33 -27.85 -2.59
C ALA A 8 -7.65 -27.67 -1.22
N GLN A 9 -6.46 -27.08 -1.23
CA GLN A 9 -5.71 -26.82 0.00
C GLN A 9 -6.60 -25.99 0.93
N SER A 10 -6.67 -26.38 2.23
CA SER A 10 -7.45 -25.64 3.21
C SER A 10 -6.94 -24.19 3.31
N PRO A 11 -7.86 -23.20 3.42
CA PRO A 11 -7.51 -21.79 3.46
C PRO A 11 -6.46 -21.48 4.52
N LEU A 12 -5.55 -20.60 4.19
CA LEU A 12 -4.55 -20.05 5.10
C LEU A 12 -5.00 -18.69 5.63
N ILE A 13 -5.22 -18.60 6.92
CA ILE A 13 -5.54 -17.36 7.62
C ILE A 13 -4.28 -16.84 8.30
N LEU A 14 -3.90 -15.60 8.01
CA LEU A 14 -2.84 -14.90 8.73
C LEU A 14 -3.48 -13.95 9.74
N VAL A 15 -3.15 -14.12 11.01
CA VAL A 15 -3.59 -13.23 12.09
C VAL A 15 -2.39 -12.41 12.55
N ILE A 16 -2.54 -11.08 12.58
CA ILE A 16 -1.50 -10.12 12.95
C ILE A 16 -2.07 -9.26 14.09
N ASP A 17 -1.54 -9.43 15.29
CA ASP A 17 -2.01 -8.78 16.51
C ASP A 17 -0.88 -8.81 17.54
N ASP A 18 -0.57 -7.70 18.21
CA ASP A 18 0.55 -7.62 19.17
C ASP A 18 0.26 -8.36 20.47
N MET A 19 -1.00 -8.70 20.73
CA MET A 19 -1.44 -9.51 21.86
C MET A 19 -2.23 -10.77 21.41
N PRO A 20 -1.62 -11.71 20.68
CA PRO A 20 -2.32 -12.88 20.14
C PRO A 20 -2.92 -13.76 21.22
N GLU A 21 -2.43 -13.66 22.48
CA GLU A 21 -2.99 -14.36 23.62
C GLU A 21 -4.43 -13.92 23.94
N ALA A 22 -4.77 -12.66 23.67
CA ALA A 22 -6.14 -12.14 23.82
C ALA A 22 -7.10 -12.73 22.77
N LEU A 23 -6.58 -13.35 21.71
CA LEU A 23 -7.35 -13.93 20.61
C LEU A 23 -7.47 -15.47 20.67
N GLN A 24 -7.07 -16.10 21.79
CA GLN A 24 -6.98 -17.57 21.87
C GLN A 24 -8.25 -18.29 21.43
N THR A 25 -9.43 -17.83 21.86
CA THR A 25 -10.71 -18.42 21.48
C THR A 25 -10.95 -18.35 19.97
N LEU A 26 -10.66 -17.21 19.34
CA LEU A 26 -10.75 -17.02 17.89
C LEU A 26 -9.77 -17.97 17.15
N LEU A 27 -8.51 -18.03 17.62
CA LEU A 27 -7.49 -18.89 17.02
C LEU A 27 -7.86 -20.38 17.11
N GLN A 28 -8.45 -20.82 18.22
CA GLN A 28 -8.98 -22.16 18.38
C GLN A 28 -10.12 -22.44 17.40
N GLN A 29 -11.05 -21.52 17.23
CA GLN A 29 -12.16 -21.66 16.28
C GLN A 29 -11.68 -21.73 14.83
N ILE A 30 -10.67 -20.92 14.43
CA ILE A 30 -10.05 -20.99 13.12
C ILE A 30 -9.46 -22.39 12.87
N ARG A 31 -8.70 -22.93 13.82
CA ARG A 31 -8.13 -24.29 13.73
C ARG A 31 -9.21 -25.38 13.67
N ALA A 32 -10.28 -25.22 14.44
CA ALA A 32 -11.40 -26.15 14.46
C ALA A 32 -12.15 -26.27 13.12
N GLN A 33 -12.06 -25.24 12.25
CA GLN A 33 -12.56 -25.31 10.87
C GLN A 33 -11.64 -26.11 9.91
N GLY A 34 -10.50 -26.60 10.38
CA GLY A 34 -9.50 -27.24 9.53
C GLY A 34 -8.70 -26.23 8.67
N TRP A 35 -8.78 -24.94 8.96
CA TRP A 35 -8.02 -23.90 8.25
C TRP A 35 -6.59 -23.83 8.76
N ARG A 36 -5.66 -23.57 7.84
CA ARG A 36 -4.27 -23.29 8.19
C ARG A 36 -4.19 -21.93 8.85
N LEU A 37 -3.37 -21.80 9.89
CA LEU A 37 -3.21 -20.58 10.67
C LEU A 37 -1.74 -20.19 10.73
N SER A 38 -1.45 -18.94 10.40
CA SER A 38 -0.18 -18.29 10.66
C SER A 38 -0.42 -17.09 11.59
N LEU A 39 0.51 -16.84 12.52
CA LEU A 39 0.42 -15.77 13.50
C LEU A 39 1.62 -14.83 13.36
N ALA A 40 1.41 -13.54 13.54
CA ALA A 40 2.48 -12.57 13.70
C ALA A 40 2.11 -11.62 14.85
N SER A 41 3.06 -11.33 15.73
CA SER A 41 2.90 -10.38 16.84
C SER A 41 3.42 -8.98 16.54
N GLU A 42 3.94 -8.77 15.34
CA GLU A 42 4.46 -7.47 14.88
C GLU A 42 4.07 -7.26 13.43
N ALA A 43 3.77 -6.00 13.07
CA ALA A 43 3.38 -5.64 11.70
C ALA A 43 4.42 -6.06 10.66
N ARG A 44 5.72 -5.88 10.96
CA ARG A 44 6.80 -6.25 10.04
C ARG A 44 6.88 -7.75 9.80
N GLN A 45 6.75 -8.57 10.86
CA GLN A 45 6.66 -10.03 10.74
C GLN A 45 5.42 -10.42 9.94
N GLY A 46 4.29 -9.71 10.16
CA GLY A 46 3.06 -9.87 9.39
C GLY A 46 3.26 -9.64 7.90
N LEU A 47 3.93 -8.55 7.51
CA LEU A 47 4.27 -8.28 6.12
C LEU A 47 5.11 -9.39 5.50
N GLN A 48 6.20 -9.76 6.15
CA GLN A 48 7.09 -10.82 5.66
C GLN A 48 6.36 -12.16 5.47
N ARG A 49 5.51 -12.55 6.46
CA ARG A 49 4.70 -13.76 6.36
C ARG A 49 3.65 -13.68 5.25
N ALA A 50 2.99 -12.54 5.09
CA ALA A 50 2.02 -12.34 4.03
C ALA A 50 2.65 -12.48 2.65
N LEU A 51 3.83 -11.86 2.42
CA LEU A 51 4.57 -11.96 1.16
C LEU A 51 5.05 -13.38 0.86
N ALA A 52 5.55 -14.10 1.89
CA ALA A 52 6.07 -15.45 1.72
C ALA A 52 4.98 -16.52 1.60
N LEU A 53 3.90 -16.41 2.38
CA LEU A 53 2.90 -17.46 2.51
C LEU A 53 1.65 -17.23 1.66
N ARG A 54 1.43 -15.99 1.18
CA ARG A 54 0.25 -15.59 0.36
C ARG A 54 -1.05 -16.10 0.97
N PRO A 55 -1.47 -15.57 2.16
CA PRO A 55 -2.66 -16.04 2.84
C PRO A 55 -3.93 -15.76 2.03
N ASP A 56 -4.93 -16.62 2.21
CA ASP A 56 -6.25 -16.44 1.61
C ASP A 56 -7.06 -15.33 2.28
N LEU A 57 -6.71 -14.97 3.54
CA LEU A 57 -7.31 -13.87 4.29
C LEU A 57 -6.38 -13.44 5.42
N ILE A 58 -6.39 -12.13 5.70
CA ILE A 58 -5.63 -11.53 6.80
C ILE A 58 -6.61 -10.94 7.82
N VAL A 59 -6.42 -11.27 9.10
CA VAL A 59 -7.04 -10.61 10.24
C VAL A 59 -5.98 -9.72 10.87
N LEU A 60 -6.22 -8.42 10.96
CA LEU A 60 -5.20 -7.42 11.26
C LEU A 60 -5.64 -6.47 12.37
N ASP A 61 -4.89 -6.44 13.47
CA ASP A 61 -5.08 -5.38 14.47
C ASP A 61 -4.64 -4.03 13.92
N VAL A 62 -5.43 -3.01 14.23
CA VAL A 62 -5.09 -1.62 13.85
C VAL A 62 -4.03 -1.04 14.78
N ARG A 63 -4.13 -1.31 16.09
CA ARG A 63 -3.26 -0.69 17.08
C ARG A 63 -2.11 -1.60 17.46
N MET A 64 -1.00 -1.48 16.73
CA MET A 64 0.24 -2.19 17.02
C MET A 64 1.39 -1.21 17.23
N PRO A 65 2.40 -1.58 18.05
CA PRO A 65 3.62 -0.78 18.22
C PRO A 65 4.40 -0.63 16.91
N GLN A 66 5.14 0.48 16.79
CA GLN A 66 6.05 0.81 15.67
C GLN A 66 5.35 1.05 14.33
N MET A 67 4.48 0.17 13.89
CA MET A 67 3.74 0.26 12.62
C MET A 67 2.28 -0.16 12.86
N ASP A 68 1.36 0.77 12.63
CA ASP A 68 -0.08 0.49 12.76
C ASP A 68 -0.62 -0.39 11.61
N GLY A 69 -1.80 -0.99 11.84
CA GLY A 69 -2.43 -1.88 10.86
C GLY A 69 -2.82 -1.18 9.56
N PHE A 70 -3.11 0.12 9.56
CA PHE A 70 -3.42 0.86 8.34
C PHE A 70 -2.18 1.03 7.46
N THR A 71 -1.04 1.34 8.07
CA THR A 71 0.24 1.39 7.37
C THR A 71 0.60 0.03 6.78
N LEU A 72 0.43 -1.05 7.54
CA LEU A 72 0.65 -2.41 7.04
C LEU A 72 -0.31 -2.75 5.89
N CYS A 73 -1.59 -2.38 5.99
CA CYS A 73 -2.55 -2.60 4.91
C CYS A 73 -2.12 -1.91 3.62
N ARG A 74 -1.66 -0.65 3.68
CA ARG A 74 -1.12 0.07 2.50
C ARG A 74 0.04 -0.71 1.87
N LEU A 75 0.99 -1.20 2.66
CA LEU A 75 2.11 -2.01 2.16
C LEU A 75 1.63 -3.31 1.49
N LEU A 76 0.67 -4.01 2.10
CA LEU A 76 0.10 -5.22 1.53
C LEU A 76 -0.61 -4.96 0.19
N ARG A 77 -1.23 -3.79 0.00
CA ARG A 77 -1.87 -3.39 -1.26
C ARG A 77 -0.87 -3.02 -2.36
N GLU A 78 0.36 -2.63 -2.00
CA GLU A 78 1.44 -2.38 -2.97
C GLU A 78 2.00 -3.68 -3.57
N ALA A 79 2.04 -4.75 -2.79
CA ALA A 79 2.63 -6.01 -3.22
C ALA A 79 1.65 -6.80 -4.10
N PRO A 80 2.02 -7.19 -5.34
CA PRO A 80 1.16 -7.98 -6.21
C PRO A 80 0.67 -9.29 -5.59
N ALA A 81 1.49 -9.90 -4.73
CA ALA A 81 1.19 -11.18 -4.06
C ALA A 81 0.06 -11.08 -3.01
N THR A 82 -0.22 -9.89 -2.49
CA THR A 82 -1.19 -9.67 -1.39
C THR A 82 -2.20 -8.55 -1.69
N ARG A 83 -2.10 -7.93 -2.86
CA ARG A 83 -2.96 -6.82 -3.27
C ARG A 83 -4.45 -7.12 -3.13
N ASP A 84 -4.85 -8.31 -3.52
CA ASP A 84 -6.25 -8.72 -3.57
C ASP A 84 -6.66 -9.59 -2.37
N THR A 85 -5.72 -9.88 -1.45
CA THR A 85 -6.01 -10.64 -0.24
C THR A 85 -6.98 -9.85 0.65
N PRO A 86 -8.14 -10.41 1.03
CA PRO A 86 -9.07 -9.73 1.93
C PRO A 86 -8.45 -9.49 3.30
N ILE A 87 -8.61 -8.26 3.82
CA ILE A 87 -8.10 -7.84 5.13
C ILE A 87 -9.29 -7.42 6.00
N ILE A 88 -9.49 -8.13 7.11
CA ILE A 88 -10.47 -7.77 8.16
C ILE A 88 -9.71 -7.09 9.29
N PHE A 89 -10.04 -5.84 9.58
CA PHE A 89 -9.46 -5.13 10.71
C PHE A 89 -10.12 -5.51 12.03
N LEU A 90 -9.29 -5.72 13.06
CA LEU A 90 -9.71 -5.74 14.46
C LEU A 90 -9.26 -4.44 15.12
N THR A 91 -10.12 -3.75 15.85
CA THR A 91 -9.74 -2.49 16.48
C THR A 91 -10.50 -2.20 17.75
N SER A 92 -9.83 -1.58 18.72
CA SER A 92 -10.45 -1.01 19.91
C SER A 92 -10.99 0.40 19.70
N ALA A 93 -10.67 1.05 18.58
CA ALA A 93 -11.11 2.39 18.26
C ALA A 93 -12.21 2.35 17.19
N GLY A 94 -13.39 2.88 17.54
CA GLY A 94 -14.59 2.81 16.72
C GLY A 94 -15.00 4.16 16.12
N SER A 95 -14.08 5.13 15.96
CA SER A 95 -14.45 6.39 15.30
C SER A 95 -14.88 6.12 13.85
N LEU A 96 -15.85 6.90 13.37
CA LEU A 96 -16.29 6.80 11.97
C LEU A 96 -15.13 7.07 11.02
N GLU A 97 -14.25 8.00 11.37
CA GLU A 97 -13.10 8.40 10.58
C GLU A 97 -12.11 7.25 10.38
N GLU A 98 -11.74 6.53 11.46
CA GLU A 98 -10.85 5.36 11.38
C GLU A 98 -11.44 4.23 10.54
N ARG A 99 -12.77 3.99 10.63
CA ARG A 99 -13.44 2.99 9.80
C ARG A 99 -13.45 3.38 8.33
N LEU A 100 -13.71 4.65 8.02
CA LEU A 100 -13.67 5.15 6.65
C LEU A 100 -12.25 5.11 6.08
N GLU A 101 -11.23 5.42 6.89
CA GLU A 101 -9.82 5.28 6.50
C GLU A 101 -9.51 3.83 6.16
N GLY A 102 -9.82 2.88 7.05
CA GLY A 102 -9.54 1.45 6.87
C GLY A 102 -10.18 0.87 5.61
N LEU A 103 -11.44 1.20 5.33
CA LEU A 103 -12.11 0.78 4.10
C LEU A 103 -11.52 1.49 2.86
N GLY A 104 -11.19 2.78 2.98
CA GLY A 104 -10.61 3.57 1.88
C GLY A 104 -9.22 3.10 1.44
N ILE A 105 -8.44 2.50 2.32
CA ILE A 105 -7.11 1.93 2.01
C ILE A 105 -7.17 0.47 1.55
N GLY A 106 -8.37 -0.11 1.44
CA GLY A 106 -8.58 -1.44 0.88
C GLY A 106 -8.87 -2.55 1.90
N GLY A 107 -9.16 -2.25 3.17
CA GLY A 107 -9.79 -3.20 4.08
C GLY A 107 -11.17 -3.60 3.56
N VAL A 108 -11.52 -4.87 3.70
CA VAL A 108 -12.84 -5.37 3.24
C VAL A 108 -13.88 -5.37 4.34
N ASP A 109 -13.45 -5.37 5.62
CA ASP A 109 -14.36 -5.39 6.76
C ASP A 109 -13.68 -4.88 8.04
N TYR A 110 -14.51 -4.64 9.07
CA TYR A 110 -14.10 -4.03 10.33
C TYR A 110 -14.83 -4.66 11.51
N VAL A 111 -14.10 -5.07 12.55
CA VAL A 111 -14.66 -5.63 13.78
C VAL A 111 -14.12 -4.87 14.99
N LEU A 112 -15.03 -4.42 15.85
CA LEU A 112 -14.69 -3.67 17.07
C LEU A 112 -14.33 -4.63 18.22
N LYS A 113 -13.25 -4.36 18.91
CA LYS A 113 -12.89 -5.01 20.18
C LYS A 113 -13.64 -4.30 21.35
N PRO A 114 -14.24 -5.01 22.32
CA PRO A 114 -14.34 -6.47 22.38
C PRO A 114 -15.35 -7.06 21.40
N PHE A 115 -15.09 -8.22 20.86
CA PHE A 115 -15.93 -8.92 19.88
C PHE A 115 -16.21 -10.36 20.31
N GLU A 116 -17.29 -10.91 19.79
CA GLU A 116 -17.57 -12.33 19.89
C GLU A 116 -16.80 -13.08 18.78
N PRO A 117 -16.01 -14.12 19.12
CA PRO A 117 -15.25 -14.88 18.12
C PRO A 117 -16.11 -15.41 16.96
N VAL A 118 -17.36 -15.74 17.23
CA VAL A 118 -18.33 -16.21 16.22
C VAL A 118 -18.60 -15.14 15.15
N GLU A 119 -18.61 -13.85 15.52
CA GLU A 119 -18.77 -12.76 14.57
C GLU A 119 -17.60 -12.69 13.59
N VAL A 120 -16.38 -12.70 14.10
CA VAL A 120 -15.15 -12.69 13.25
C VAL A 120 -15.13 -13.91 12.33
N MET A 121 -15.49 -15.10 12.86
CA MET A 121 -15.57 -16.33 12.08
C MET A 121 -16.60 -16.26 10.94
N ALA A 122 -17.75 -15.63 11.17
CA ALA A 122 -18.76 -15.43 10.13
C ALA A 122 -18.24 -14.56 9.00
N ARG A 123 -17.56 -13.45 9.34
CA ARG A 123 -16.94 -12.52 8.37
C ARG A 123 -15.82 -13.19 7.57
N ILE A 124 -14.94 -13.94 8.23
CA ILE A 124 -13.90 -14.74 7.56
C ILE A 124 -14.52 -15.67 6.50
N ARG A 125 -15.58 -16.41 6.85
CA ARG A 125 -16.26 -17.31 5.89
C ARG A 125 -16.81 -16.56 4.68
N ILE A 126 -17.48 -15.44 4.91
CA ILE A 126 -18.07 -14.60 3.84
C ILE A 126 -16.98 -14.16 2.88
N HIS A 127 -15.88 -13.57 3.38
CA HIS A 127 -14.83 -13.04 2.54
C HIS A 127 -14.02 -14.12 1.82
N LEU A 128 -13.81 -15.31 2.43
CA LEU A 128 -13.22 -16.45 1.74
C LEU A 128 -14.11 -16.97 0.60
N GLN A 129 -15.43 -16.94 0.77
CA GLN A 129 -16.36 -17.33 -0.30
C GLN A 129 -16.35 -16.33 -1.45
N LEU A 130 -16.41 -15.02 -1.15
CA LEU A 130 -16.36 -13.96 -2.15
C LEU A 130 -15.07 -13.98 -2.97
N SER A 131 -13.92 -14.22 -2.35
CA SER A 131 -12.63 -14.31 -3.03
C SER A 131 -12.56 -15.49 -4.00
N ARG A 132 -13.21 -16.62 -3.68
CA ARG A 132 -13.26 -17.81 -4.54
C ARG A 132 -14.20 -17.63 -5.75
N THR A 133 -15.27 -16.85 -5.60
CA THR A 133 -16.23 -16.59 -6.69
C THR A 133 -15.76 -15.50 -7.65
N GLY A 134 -14.85 -14.64 -7.23
CA GLY A 134 -14.32 -13.51 -8.02
C GLY A 134 -13.04 -13.81 -8.81
N GLN A 135 -12.41 -14.97 -8.63
CA GLN A 135 -11.22 -15.34 -9.41
C GLN A 135 -11.65 -15.99 -10.74
N PRO A 136 -11.25 -15.45 -11.92
CA PRO A 136 -11.32 -16.20 -13.15
C PRO A 136 -10.40 -17.43 -13.00
N GLN A 137 -10.94 -18.63 -13.18
CA GLN A 137 -10.18 -19.86 -13.29
C GLN A 137 -9.15 -19.68 -14.41
N GLY A 138 -7.89 -19.46 -14.09
CA GLY A 138 -6.85 -19.32 -15.11
C GLY A 138 -5.63 -18.47 -14.73
N ALA A 139 -5.47 -18.03 -13.51
CA ALA A 139 -4.18 -17.45 -13.10
C ALA A 139 -3.16 -18.60 -12.98
N ILE A 140 -2.35 -18.75 -14.02
CA ILE A 140 -1.18 -19.62 -14.08
C ILE A 140 -0.31 -19.31 -12.87
N ASP A 141 -0.06 -20.33 -12.03
CA ASP A 141 0.95 -20.35 -10.98
C ASP A 141 2.34 -20.14 -11.61
N ASN A 142 2.67 -18.89 -11.89
CA ASN A 142 4.05 -18.52 -12.13
C ASN A 142 4.66 -18.33 -10.73
N PRO A 143 5.71 -19.06 -10.34
CA PRO A 143 6.39 -18.83 -9.07
C PRO A 143 7.00 -17.43 -9.13
N LEU A 144 6.25 -16.44 -8.62
CA LEU A 144 6.76 -15.09 -8.45
C LEU A 144 7.94 -15.17 -7.47
N GLU A 145 9.06 -14.60 -7.87
CA GLU A 145 10.23 -14.44 -7.01
C GLU A 145 9.79 -13.84 -5.66
N PRO A 146 10.48 -14.17 -4.55
CA PRO A 146 10.15 -13.62 -3.24
C PRO A 146 10.11 -12.09 -3.34
N VAL A 147 8.97 -11.51 -3.05
CA VAL A 147 8.78 -10.05 -3.12
C VAL A 147 9.62 -9.42 -2.03
N ASP A 148 10.60 -8.63 -2.43
CA ASP A 148 11.49 -7.91 -1.52
C ASP A 148 10.69 -6.84 -0.75
N GLU A 149 10.74 -6.89 0.58
CA GLU A 149 10.11 -5.90 1.47
C GLU A 149 10.53 -4.46 1.10
N GLU A 150 11.79 -4.27 0.67
CA GLU A 150 12.30 -2.95 0.29
C GLU A 150 11.63 -2.42 -0.98
N VAL A 151 11.33 -3.29 -1.93
CA VAL A 151 10.59 -2.94 -3.15
C VAL A 151 9.17 -2.50 -2.81
N VAL A 152 8.51 -3.17 -1.87
CA VAL A 152 7.16 -2.80 -1.41
C VAL A 152 7.18 -1.44 -0.73
N ILE A 153 8.13 -1.20 0.18
CA ILE A 153 8.31 0.10 0.84
C ILE A 153 8.59 1.21 -0.18
N LEU A 154 9.44 0.93 -1.17
CA LEU A 154 9.77 1.87 -2.25
C LEU A 154 8.52 2.25 -3.05
N GLN A 155 7.74 1.26 -3.49
CA GLN A 155 6.51 1.49 -4.27
C GLN A 155 5.48 2.30 -3.48
N ALA A 156 5.29 1.97 -2.20
CA ALA A 156 4.41 2.73 -1.31
C ALA A 156 4.86 4.19 -1.16
N ALA A 157 6.16 4.43 -0.97
CA ALA A 157 6.71 5.78 -0.88
C ALA A 157 6.55 6.58 -2.18
N MET A 158 6.84 5.95 -3.33
CA MET A 158 6.66 6.56 -4.64
C MET A 158 5.21 6.95 -4.90
N ARG A 159 4.25 6.10 -4.54
CA ARG A 159 2.81 6.38 -4.66
C ARG A 159 2.38 7.53 -3.76
N LEU A 160 2.80 7.53 -2.48
CA LEU A 160 2.50 8.60 -1.53
C LEU A 160 3.04 9.95 -2.02
N ILE A 161 4.27 9.99 -2.55
CA ILE A 161 4.87 11.18 -3.16
C ILE A 161 4.03 11.67 -4.35
N ALA A 162 3.67 10.77 -5.27
CA ALA A 162 2.90 11.12 -6.47
C ALA A 162 1.51 11.70 -6.15
N GLN A 163 0.87 11.21 -5.10
CA GLN A 163 -0.45 11.67 -4.66
C GLN A 163 -0.43 13.02 -3.93
N ASN A 164 0.72 13.44 -3.38
CA ASN A 164 0.82 14.61 -2.50
C ASN A 164 1.88 15.63 -2.96
N LEU A 165 2.14 15.77 -4.27
CA LEU A 165 3.23 16.61 -4.80
C LEU A 165 3.17 18.07 -4.34
N ALA A 166 1.96 18.64 -4.18
CA ALA A 166 1.75 20.01 -3.75
C ALA A 166 2.19 20.24 -2.30
N ASP A 167 1.70 19.36 -1.41
CA ASP A 167 1.92 19.47 0.05
C ASP A 167 2.49 18.13 0.58
N LEU A 168 3.78 17.94 0.33
CA LEU A 168 4.47 16.74 0.75
C LEU A 168 4.79 16.77 2.23
N PRO A 169 4.46 15.68 2.96
CA PRO A 169 4.94 15.49 4.32
C PRO A 169 6.48 15.51 4.39
N SER A 170 7.02 15.76 5.56
CA SER A 170 8.47 15.63 5.81
C SER A 170 8.98 14.22 5.49
N LEU A 171 10.29 14.08 5.23
CA LEU A 171 10.89 12.77 4.96
C LEU A 171 10.62 11.76 6.08
N ALA A 172 10.65 12.21 7.33
CA ALA A 172 10.36 11.36 8.50
C ALA A 172 8.89 10.90 8.51
N GLU A 173 7.96 11.77 8.14
CA GLU A 173 6.54 11.41 8.03
C GLU A 173 6.26 10.49 6.85
N ILE A 174 6.89 10.71 5.69
CA ILE A 174 6.82 9.79 4.56
C ILE A 174 7.30 8.40 5.01
N ALA A 175 8.49 8.33 5.63
CA ALA A 175 9.06 7.08 6.12
C ALA A 175 8.13 6.37 7.11
N ARG A 176 7.58 7.09 8.08
CA ARG A 176 6.61 6.54 9.05
C ARG A 176 5.35 6.00 8.37
N LYS A 177 4.79 6.74 7.40
CA LYS A 177 3.59 6.33 6.66
C LYS A 177 3.80 5.08 5.80
N VAL A 178 5.03 4.76 5.44
CA VAL A 178 5.39 3.54 4.71
C VAL A 178 6.09 2.49 5.60
N GLY A 179 5.93 2.61 6.92
CA GLY A 179 6.36 1.59 7.88
C GLY A 179 7.88 1.48 8.07
N THR A 180 8.63 2.57 7.85
CA THR A 180 10.08 2.59 8.03
C THR A 180 10.55 3.90 8.68
N HIS A 181 11.86 4.12 8.74
CA HIS A 181 12.45 5.37 9.20
C HIS A 181 13.25 6.05 8.09
N ASP A 182 13.50 7.35 8.23
CA ASP A 182 14.10 8.24 7.23
C ASP A 182 15.44 7.73 6.66
N LYS A 183 16.32 7.21 7.51
CA LYS A 183 17.62 6.66 7.09
C LYS A 183 17.44 5.43 6.19
N ARG A 184 16.55 4.50 6.58
CA ARG A 184 16.28 3.30 5.79
C ARG A 184 15.59 3.64 4.47
N LEU A 185 14.59 4.54 4.49
CA LEU A 185 13.94 5.01 3.27
C LEU A 185 14.95 5.63 2.30
N SER A 186 15.86 6.47 2.80
CA SER A 186 16.92 7.07 1.99
C SER A 186 17.90 6.03 1.42
N ALA A 187 18.19 4.97 2.17
CA ALA A 187 19.02 3.86 1.68
C ALA A 187 18.31 3.09 0.55
N ILE A 188 17.03 2.76 0.73
CA ILE A 188 16.19 2.08 -0.26
C ILE A 188 16.16 2.85 -1.58
N PHE A 189 15.91 4.18 -1.54
CA PHE A 189 15.92 5.00 -2.76
C PHE A 189 17.29 5.00 -3.46
N ARG A 190 18.38 5.06 -2.71
CA ARG A 190 19.74 4.99 -3.29
C ARG A 190 20.03 3.63 -3.89
N GLN A 191 19.65 2.55 -3.21
CA GLN A 191 19.94 1.19 -3.65
C GLN A 191 19.15 0.83 -4.91
N HIS A 192 17.84 1.09 -4.94
CA HIS A 192 16.96 0.63 -6.03
C HIS A 192 16.82 1.65 -7.17
N LEU A 193 16.90 2.96 -6.89
CA LEU A 193 16.72 4.01 -7.90
C LEU A 193 17.98 4.84 -8.19
N GLN A 194 19.10 4.56 -7.51
CA GLN A 194 20.37 5.31 -7.64
C GLN A 194 20.18 6.82 -7.44
N THR A 195 19.19 7.22 -6.64
CA THR A 195 18.86 8.64 -6.41
C THR A 195 18.48 8.89 -4.96
N THR A 196 18.42 10.16 -4.56
CA THR A 196 17.90 10.55 -3.24
C THR A 196 16.39 10.75 -3.28
N VAL A 197 15.71 10.62 -2.13
CA VAL A 197 14.27 10.90 -2.02
C VAL A 197 13.94 12.31 -2.52
N PHE A 198 14.74 13.31 -2.18
CA PHE A 198 14.52 14.70 -2.61
C PHE A 198 14.72 14.91 -4.11
N ALA A 199 15.71 14.25 -4.70
CA ALA A 199 15.92 14.30 -6.15
C ALA A 199 14.76 13.60 -6.89
N TYR A 200 14.28 12.48 -6.37
CA TYR A 200 13.09 11.80 -6.90
C TYR A 200 11.83 12.69 -6.83
N ILE A 201 11.59 13.36 -5.70
CA ILE A 201 10.47 14.31 -5.54
C ILE A 201 10.57 15.44 -6.56
N ARG A 202 11.78 16.03 -6.73
CA ARG A 202 12.02 17.09 -7.72
C ARG A 202 11.69 16.62 -9.14
N GLU A 203 12.13 15.44 -9.51
CA GLU A 203 11.87 14.86 -10.83
C GLU A 203 10.38 14.53 -11.03
N ALA A 204 9.70 14.00 -10.02
CA ALA A 204 8.25 13.73 -10.06
C ALA A 204 7.45 15.04 -10.26
N ARG A 205 7.81 16.11 -9.56
CA ARG A 205 7.23 17.45 -9.74
C ARG A 205 7.44 18.00 -11.14
N LEU A 206 8.66 17.88 -11.67
CA LEU A 206 8.97 18.36 -13.02
C LEU A 206 8.20 17.58 -14.10
N ARG A 207 8.07 16.26 -13.96
CA ARG A 207 7.28 15.43 -14.86
C ARG A 207 5.82 15.81 -14.83
N LYS A 208 5.25 16.02 -13.63
CA LYS A 208 3.86 16.50 -13.51
C LYS A 208 3.67 17.89 -14.11
N GLY A 209 4.66 18.77 -13.94
CA GLY A 209 4.69 20.09 -14.59
C GLY A 209 4.68 20.00 -16.12
N GLN A 210 5.44 19.06 -16.72
CA GLN A 210 5.42 18.81 -18.17
C GLN A 210 4.03 18.38 -18.66
N GLU A 211 3.39 17.44 -17.96
CA GLU A 211 2.04 16.98 -18.29
C GLU A 211 1.04 18.13 -18.28
N LEU A 212 1.08 18.98 -17.24
CA LEU A 212 0.19 20.12 -17.11
C LEU A 212 0.46 21.22 -18.17
N LEU A 213 1.72 21.48 -18.50
CA LEU A 213 2.08 22.41 -19.56
C LEU A 213 1.59 22.00 -20.93
N ALA A 214 1.65 20.70 -21.24
CA ALA A 214 1.19 20.14 -22.52
C ALA A 214 -0.34 20.01 -22.57
N GLY A 215 -0.99 19.61 -21.47
CA GLY A 215 -2.41 19.22 -21.43
C GLY A 215 -3.37 20.28 -20.91
N SER A 216 -2.89 21.46 -20.45
CA SER A 216 -3.75 22.49 -19.86
C SER A 216 -3.38 23.91 -20.26
N GLY A 217 -4.36 24.84 -20.12
CA GLY A 217 -4.15 26.28 -20.25
C GLY A 217 -3.72 26.97 -18.95
N MET A 218 -3.38 26.23 -17.89
CA MET A 218 -3.00 26.81 -16.59
C MET A 218 -1.78 27.72 -16.70
N SER A 219 -1.71 28.78 -15.92
CA SER A 219 -0.53 29.63 -15.88
C SER A 219 0.69 28.87 -15.32
N VAL A 220 1.90 29.33 -15.68
CA VAL A 220 3.14 28.73 -15.11
C VAL A 220 3.19 28.90 -13.59
N GLN A 221 2.57 29.97 -13.06
CA GLN A 221 2.45 30.23 -11.63
C GLN A 221 1.57 29.17 -10.96
N ASP A 222 0.37 28.94 -11.49
CA ASP A 222 -0.59 27.96 -10.93
C ASP A 222 -0.03 26.53 -11.00
N ILE A 223 0.65 26.19 -12.11
CA ILE A 223 1.32 24.89 -12.23
C ILE A 223 2.40 24.74 -11.17
N ALA A 224 3.26 25.76 -10.98
CA ALA A 224 4.32 25.70 -9.98
C ALA A 224 3.77 25.47 -8.56
N GLU A 225 2.68 26.14 -8.20
CA GLU A 225 1.99 25.97 -6.92
C GLU A 225 1.38 24.59 -6.80
N LEU A 226 0.64 24.13 -7.80
CA LEU A 226 -0.03 22.83 -7.83
C LEU A 226 0.93 21.65 -7.69
N ILE A 227 2.16 21.76 -8.20
CA ILE A 227 3.19 20.72 -8.09
C ILE A 227 4.16 20.93 -6.92
N GLY A 228 3.92 21.94 -6.07
CA GLY A 228 4.62 22.17 -4.82
C GLY A 228 5.98 22.86 -4.93
N PHE A 229 6.20 23.68 -5.97
CA PHE A 229 7.33 24.63 -6.00
C PHE A 229 6.97 25.90 -5.23
N ARG A 230 7.94 26.44 -4.48
CA ARG A 230 7.76 27.67 -3.69
C ARG A 230 7.45 28.90 -4.55
N SER A 231 7.83 28.89 -5.82
CA SER A 231 7.57 29.99 -6.76
C SER A 231 7.70 29.52 -8.21
N ALA A 232 7.07 30.26 -9.14
CA ALA A 232 7.24 30.04 -10.58
C ALA A 232 8.70 30.18 -11.02
N CYS A 233 9.47 31.06 -10.37
CA CYS A 233 10.90 31.24 -10.66
C CYS A 233 11.69 29.95 -10.35
N ASN A 234 11.48 29.33 -9.19
CA ASN A 234 12.13 28.08 -8.82
C ASN A 234 11.74 26.92 -9.75
N PHE A 235 10.47 26.86 -10.14
CA PHE A 235 10.00 25.89 -11.13
C PHE A 235 10.66 26.14 -12.50
N THR A 236 10.65 27.37 -13.00
CA THR A 236 11.24 27.74 -14.30
C THR A 236 12.72 27.40 -14.35
N THR A 237 13.48 27.70 -13.29
CA THR A 237 14.91 27.35 -13.20
C THR A 237 15.13 25.86 -13.25
N ALA A 238 14.42 25.11 -12.38
CA ALA A 238 14.52 23.64 -12.31
C ALA A 238 14.10 22.98 -13.64
N PHE A 239 13.05 23.49 -14.27
CA PHE A 239 12.53 22.98 -15.54
C PHE A 239 13.53 23.24 -16.68
N ARG A 240 14.12 24.45 -16.76
CA ARG A 240 15.13 24.76 -17.77
C ARG A 240 16.40 23.94 -17.61
N GLU A 241 16.87 23.73 -16.37
CA GLU A 241 18.01 22.85 -16.10
C GLU A 241 17.76 21.42 -16.61
N ARG A 242 16.53 20.92 -16.51
CA ARG A 242 16.16 19.54 -16.86
C ARG A 242 15.81 19.37 -18.34
N GLN A 243 15.15 20.36 -18.96
CA GLN A 243 14.59 20.29 -20.33
C GLN A 243 15.35 21.12 -21.36
N GLY A 244 16.30 21.96 -20.95
CA GLY A 244 17.03 22.87 -21.81
C GLY A 244 16.24 24.11 -22.26
N MET A 245 14.94 24.21 -21.92
CA MET A 245 14.05 25.32 -22.29
C MET A 245 13.12 25.72 -21.15
N THR A 246 12.56 26.94 -21.21
CA THR A 246 11.61 27.40 -20.20
C THR A 246 10.24 26.72 -20.33
N PRO A 247 9.42 26.68 -19.25
CA PRO A 247 8.05 26.15 -19.29
C PRO A 247 7.19 26.77 -20.40
N SER A 248 7.31 28.09 -20.63
CA SER A 248 6.55 28.77 -21.66
C SER A 248 6.98 28.37 -23.09
N GLN A 249 8.28 28.21 -23.33
CA GLN A 249 8.80 27.68 -24.59
C GLN A 249 8.36 26.25 -24.83
N TYR A 250 8.41 25.41 -23.81
CA TYR A 250 7.94 24.02 -23.87
C TYR A 250 6.45 23.93 -24.26
N ARG A 251 5.59 24.73 -23.60
CA ARG A 251 4.16 24.81 -23.94
C ARG A 251 3.94 25.21 -25.38
N GLN A 252 4.63 26.28 -25.85
CA GLN A 252 4.50 26.76 -27.21
C GLN A 252 4.87 25.71 -28.24
N GLN A 253 5.91 24.91 -27.94
CA GLN A 253 6.34 23.80 -28.81
C GLN A 253 5.33 22.65 -28.84
N MET A 254 4.71 22.31 -27.70
CA MET A 254 3.73 21.21 -27.59
C MET A 254 2.36 21.57 -28.14
N GLN A 255 2.01 22.86 -28.23
CA GLN A 255 0.72 23.37 -28.72
C GLN A 255 0.81 23.92 -30.14
N ALA A 256 1.98 23.92 -30.76
CA ALA A 256 2.11 24.32 -32.16
C ALA A 256 1.33 23.29 -33.05
N PRO A 257 0.41 23.76 -33.92
CA PRO A 257 -0.25 22.89 -34.88
C PRO A 257 0.79 22.30 -35.86
N VAL A 258 0.68 21.02 -36.15
CA VAL A 258 1.46 20.33 -37.18
C VAL A 258 0.96 20.73 -38.56
#